data_47117e00b41ce245b5d724ebf00811dc
#
_entry.id   47117e00b41ce245b5d724ebf00811dc
#
_cell.length_a   1.000
_cell.length_b   1.000
_cell.length_c   1.000
_cell.angle_alpha   90.00
_cell.angle_beta   90.00
_cell.angle_gamma   90.00
#
_symmetry.space_group_name_H-M   'P 1'
#
loop_
_entity.id
_entity.type
_entity.pdbx_description
1 polymer ?
#
loop_
_entity_poly.entity_id
_entity_poly.type
_entity_poly.pdbx_seq_one_letter_code
_entity_poly.pdbx_strand_id
1 'polypeptide(L)'
;PTVTARGGSNRVMLSWNKMTGASGYYIYSRKSFESVYQQTAVVKGADTVSYLIKSLPQNTTYYYRVAAYCEVSGTQIEGKLSTAVSAKTAAVSATSKGAKKYSTKAAFTKSPAYKTYKKMRSAMNYNKSFAIPGMKTTNVAGFSCTTMVPQGLCLAGSYFLITAYDYKKELNSVVYVVSRSSKSYITTIVLPSKAKVGGIAYDGTNVWISKGKAVASFPYSVVTNAVNAGTSYTELAAYKSISTLDSTASFMGYYNNVLWIGTFRQATSTMKGYQVNNKATLPSLSPAYTMDVPSKTQGITFDSAGTMILTRSYRTKKAKSGYISQLRTYKPSFASPKSNGKVLKNTAMKVTTMPPMVKGAAVYGTYTYALFSSSYYKSCKYPVDRVIAMKESKLVE
;
A
#
# COMPACT_ATOMS: atom_id res chain seq x y z
N PRO A 1 -9.11 2.28 -31.21
CA PRO A 1 -8.75 2.63 -29.84
C PRO A 1 -7.47 3.47 -29.75
N THR A 2 -7.35 4.30 -28.69
CA THR A 2 -6.10 4.98 -28.34
C THR A 2 -5.31 4.11 -27.43
N VAL A 3 -4.10 3.70 -27.85
CA VAL A 3 -3.30 2.67 -27.18
C VAL A 3 -2.09 3.32 -26.51
N THR A 4 -1.70 2.78 -25.36
CA THR A 4 -0.42 3.05 -24.70
C THR A 4 0.31 1.72 -24.47
N ALA A 5 1.65 1.74 -24.56
CA ALA A 5 2.49 0.57 -24.33
C ALA A 5 3.57 0.89 -23.29
N ARG A 6 3.78 -0.03 -22.35
CA ARG A 6 4.77 0.11 -21.29
C ARG A 6 5.66 -1.13 -21.23
N GLY A 7 6.94 -0.96 -21.47
CA GLY A 7 7.93 -2.01 -21.36
C GLY A 7 8.32 -2.31 -19.92
N GLY A 8 8.45 -3.60 -19.61
CA GLY A 8 8.97 -4.13 -18.35
C GLY A 8 9.98 -5.25 -18.59
N SER A 9 10.45 -5.91 -17.53
CA SER A 9 11.36 -7.04 -17.66
C SER A 9 10.65 -8.22 -18.33
N ASN A 10 11.08 -8.59 -19.53
CA ASN A 10 10.52 -9.69 -20.34
C ASN A 10 9.01 -9.58 -20.62
N ARG A 11 8.42 -8.36 -20.58
CA ARG A 11 6.99 -8.13 -20.74
C ARG A 11 6.66 -6.75 -21.25
N VAL A 12 5.48 -6.60 -21.83
CA VAL A 12 4.90 -5.31 -22.21
C VAL A 12 3.44 -5.28 -21.74
N MET A 13 3.07 -4.21 -21.06
CA MET A 13 1.67 -3.90 -20.73
C MET A 13 1.12 -2.96 -21.79
N LEU A 14 0.03 -3.36 -22.42
CA LEU A 14 -0.79 -2.51 -23.27
C LEU A 14 -2.01 -2.05 -22.50
N SER A 15 -2.43 -0.82 -22.73
CA SER A 15 -3.70 -0.28 -22.22
C SER A 15 -4.34 0.62 -23.28
N TRP A 16 -5.66 0.61 -23.36
CA TRP A 16 -6.43 1.38 -24.34
C TRP A 16 -7.75 1.87 -23.75
N ASN A 17 -8.42 2.81 -24.47
CA ASN A 17 -9.77 3.23 -24.10
C ASN A 17 -10.81 2.20 -24.54
N LYS A 18 -11.88 2.03 -23.76
CA LYS A 18 -13.04 1.24 -24.14
C LYS A 18 -13.66 1.80 -25.43
N MET A 19 -14.04 0.90 -26.35
CA MET A 19 -14.74 1.25 -27.58
C MET A 19 -16.21 0.84 -27.45
N THR A 20 -17.10 1.77 -27.79
CA THR A 20 -18.55 1.51 -27.80
C THR A 20 -18.88 0.46 -28.86
N GLY A 21 -19.72 -0.51 -28.53
CA GLY A 21 -20.13 -1.59 -29.45
C GLY A 21 -19.10 -2.70 -29.62
N ALA A 22 -17.94 -2.63 -28.97
CA ALA A 22 -16.94 -3.70 -29.02
C ALA A 22 -17.40 -4.95 -28.24
N SER A 23 -17.13 -6.13 -28.79
CA SER A 23 -17.19 -7.42 -28.10
C SER A 23 -15.85 -7.85 -27.52
N GLY A 24 -14.77 -7.27 -28.03
CA GLY A 24 -13.41 -7.52 -27.60
C GLY A 24 -12.38 -6.78 -28.44
N TYR A 25 -11.10 -7.22 -28.35
CA TYR A 25 -10.00 -6.56 -29.04
C TYR A 25 -9.01 -7.57 -29.59
N TYR A 26 -8.49 -7.30 -30.78
CA TYR A 26 -7.32 -7.95 -31.35
C TYR A 26 -6.06 -7.16 -31.06
N ILE A 27 -4.99 -7.84 -30.73
CA ILE A 27 -3.67 -7.26 -30.50
C ILE A 27 -2.73 -7.79 -31.56
N TYR A 28 -2.06 -6.86 -32.23
CA TYR A 28 -1.04 -7.15 -33.24
C TYR A 28 0.30 -6.62 -32.76
N SER A 29 1.37 -7.37 -33.00
CA SER A 29 2.74 -6.93 -32.71
C SER A 29 3.72 -7.30 -33.82
N ARG A 30 4.82 -6.57 -33.82
CA ARG A 30 6.04 -6.90 -34.58
C ARG A 30 7.27 -6.42 -33.82
N LYS A 31 8.41 -7.03 -34.02
CA LYS A 31 9.69 -6.48 -33.55
C LYS A 31 10.12 -5.30 -34.43
N SER A 32 11.05 -4.48 -33.93
CA SER A 32 11.50 -3.28 -34.65
C SER A 32 12.12 -3.56 -36.02
N PHE A 33 12.71 -4.73 -36.20
CA PHE A 33 13.33 -5.16 -37.48
C PHE A 33 12.39 -5.97 -38.37
N GLU A 34 11.13 -6.22 -37.95
CA GLU A 34 10.11 -6.89 -38.75
C GLU A 34 9.22 -5.85 -39.42
N SER A 35 8.75 -6.11 -40.64
CA SER A 35 7.85 -5.23 -41.37
C SER A 35 6.35 -5.57 -41.17
N VAL A 36 6.06 -6.84 -40.89
CA VAL A 36 4.69 -7.37 -40.82
C VAL A 36 4.23 -7.52 -39.37
N TYR A 37 3.02 -7.06 -39.08
CA TYR A 37 2.35 -7.30 -37.82
C TYR A 37 1.73 -8.70 -37.79
N GLN A 38 1.95 -9.42 -36.69
CA GLN A 38 1.32 -10.70 -36.41
C GLN A 38 0.29 -10.53 -35.31
N GLN A 39 -0.84 -11.22 -35.40
CA GLN A 39 -1.84 -11.25 -34.33
C GLN A 39 -1.22 -11.96 -33.11
N THR A 40 -1.11 -11.24 -32.03
CA THR A 40 -0.45 -11.69 -30.78
C THR A 40 -1.45 -12.23 -29.78
N ALA A 41 -2.63 -11.62 -29.71
CA ALA A 41 -3.69 -12.03 -28.76
C ALA A 41 -5.06 -11.60 -29.23
N VAL A 42 -6.06 -12.32 -28.71
CA VAL A 42 -7.49 -11.95 -28.75
C VAL A 42 -7.94 -11.73 -27.31
N VAL A 43 -8.46 -10.55 -27.03
CA VAL A 43 -8.95 -10.15 -25.71
C VAL A 43 -10.47 -10.10 -25.76
N LYS A 44 -11.13 -11.02 -25.03
CA LYS A 44 -12.59 -11.08 -24.96
C LYS A 44 -13.12 -10.06 -23.94
N GLY A 45 -14.28 -9.50 -24.24
CA GLY A 45 -15.00 -8.56 -23.39
C GLY A 45 -14.60 -7.10 -23.61
N ALA A 46 -15.60 -6.25 -23.88
CA ALA A 46 -15.43 -4.82 -24.13
C ALA A 46 -14.78 -4.04 -22.97
N ASP A 47 -14.96 -4.50 -21.74
CA ASP A 47 -14.45 -3.86 -20.53
C ASP A 47 -12.98 -4.21 -20.22
N THR A 48 -12.43 -5.20 -20.94
CA THR A 48 -11.01 -5.58 -20.79
C THR A 48 -10.15 -4.63 -21.63
N VAL A 49 -9.70 -3.55 -21.02
CA VAL A 49 -8.97 -2.44 -21.69
C VAL A 49 -7.46 -2.46 -21.41
N SER A 50 -6.91 -3.61 -21.05
CA SER A 50 -5.48 -3.82 -20.90
C SER A 50 -5.09 -5.28 -21.11
N TYR A 51 -3.85 -5.50 -21.58
CA TYR A 51 -3.31 -6.85 -21.77
C TYR A 51 -1.82 -6.90 -21.48
N LEU A 52 -1.38 -7.91 -20.75
CA LEU A 52 0.01 -8.14 -20.41
C LEU A 52 0.61 -9.24 -21.29
N ILE A 53 1.49 -8.84 -22.19
CA ILE A 53 2.27 -9.77 -23.02
C ILE A 53 3.51 -10.18 -22.21
N LYS A 54 3.72 -11.47 -22.00
CA LYS A 54 4.79 -12.06 -21.19
C LYS A 54 5.81 -12.80 -22.08
N SER A 55 6.90 -13.25 -21.45
CA SER A 55 7.94 -14.11 -22.07
C SER A 55 8.61 -13.49 -23.29
N LEU A 56 8.68 -12.17 -23.34
CA LEU A 56 9.38 -11.46 -24.42
C LEU A 56 10.89 -11.43 -24.16
N PRO A 57 11.74 -11.51 -25.20
CA PRO A 57 13.16 -11.22 -25.09
C PRO A 57 13.43 -9.87 -24.45
N GLN A 58 14.55 -9.78 -23.70
CA GLN A 58 14.99 -8.53 -23.08
C GLN A 58 15.56 -7.56 -24.12
N ASN A 59 15.58 -6.27 -23.77
CA ASN A 59 16.18 -5.19 -24.58
C ASN A 59 15.67 -5.11 -26.02
N THR A 60 14.48 -5.69 -26.30
CA THR A 60 13.88 -5.76 -27.62
C THR A 60 12.76 -4.74 -27.74
N THR A 61 12.76 -3.98 -28.85
CA THR A 61 11.69 -3.03 -29.15
C THR A 61 10.61 -3.71 -29.98
N TYR A 62 9.37 -3.57 -29.54
CA TYR A 62 8.17 -4.05 -30.21
C TYR A 62 7.26 -2.87 -30.60
N TYR A 63 6.57 -3.02 -31.71
CA TYR A 63 5.48 -2.15 -32.12
C TYR A 63 4.15 -2.89 -31.98
N TYR A 64 3.13 -2.21 -31.51
CA TYR A 64 1.82 -2.78 -31.25
C TYR A 64 0.73 -1.95 -31.90
N ARG A 65 -0.32 -2.63 -32.36
CA ARG A 65 -1.59 -2.04 -32.76
C ARG A 65 -2.72 -2.84 -32.11
N VAL A 66 -3.84 -2.20 -31.83
CA VAL A 66 -5.04 -2.81 -31.29
C VAL A 66 -6.24 -2.43 -32.16
N ALA A 67 -7.06 -3.40 -32.51
CA ALA A 67 -8.36 -3.19 -33.15
C ALA A 67 -9.47 -3.66 -32.22
N ALA A 68 -10.57 -2.93 -32.12
CA ALA A 68 -11.79 -3.49 -31.53
C ALA A 68 -12.46 -4.41 -32.54
N TYR A 69 -13.13 -5.47 -32.08
CA TYR A 69 -14.03 -6.25 -32.91
C TYR A 69 -15.44 -6.29 -32.31
N CYS A 70 -16.44 -6.37 -33.13
CA CYS A 70 -17.80 -6.71 -32.73
C CYS A 70 -18.16 -8.12 -33.22
N GLU A 71 -19.03 -8.81 -32.50
CA GLU A 71 -19.55 -10.10 -32.89
C GLU A 71 -21.01 -9.95 -33.28
N VAL A 72 -21.33 -10.27 -34.55
CA VAL A 72 -22.67 -10.20 -35.13
C VAL A 72 -23.00 -11.56 -35.69
N SER A 73 -24.05 -12.20 -35.18
CA SER A 73 -24.50 -13.53 -35.60
C SER A 73 -23.37 -14.58 -35.65
N GLY A 74 -22.47 -14.57 -34.66
CA GLY A 74 -21.34 -15.49 -34.55
C GLY A 74 -20.12 -15.14 -35.43
N THR A 75 -20.20 -14.08 -36.22
CA THR A 75 -19.07 -13.58 -37.02
C THR A 75 -18.40 -12.41 -36.35
N GLN A 76 -17.08 -12.49 -36.22
CA GLN A 76 -16.28 -11.38 -35.68
C GLN A 76 -15.87 -10.40 -36.80
N ILE A 77 -16.30 -9.16 -36.67
CA ILE A 77 -15.99 -8.10 -37.61
C ILE A 77 -14.95 -7.18 -36.94
N GLU A 78 -13.76 -7.11 -37.53
CA GLU A 78 -12.69 -6.27 -37.05
C GLU A 78 -12.86 -4.80 -37.44
N GLY A 79 -12.67 -3.92 -36.47
CA GLY A 79 -12.70 -2.48 -36.69
C GLY A 79 -11.32 -1.93 -37.08
N LYS A 80 -11.22 -0.61 -37.21
CA LYS A 80 -9.99 0.10 -37.58
C LYS A 80 -8.87 -0.14 -36.55
N LEU A 81 -7.68 -0.49 -37.05
CA LEU A 81 -6.46 -0.57 -36.27
C LEU A 81 -6.08 0.79 -35.66
N SER A 82 -5.59 0.77 -34.43
CA SER A 82 -5.00 1.94 -33.78
C SER A 82 -3.76 2.46 -34.54
N THR A 83 -3.33 3.67 -34.21
CA THR A 83 -1.94 4.08 -34.49
C THR A 83 -0.97 3.13 -33.82
N ALA A 84 0.21 2.94 -34.39
CA ALA A 84 1.24 2.11 -33.81
C ALA A 84 1.82 2.76 -32.56
N VAL A 85 1.98 1.98 -31.50
CA VAL A 85 2.74 2.37 -30.30
C VAL A 85 3.92 1.45 -30.11
N SER A 86 5.01 1.94 -29.54
CA SER A 86 6.19 1.12 -29.30
C SER A 86 6.51 0.99 -27.80
N ALA A 87 7.11 -0.14 -27.46
CA ALA A 87 7.71 -0.34 -26.14
C ALA A 87 8.96 -1.20 -26.25
N LYS A 88 10.00 -0.84 -25.51
CA LYS A 88 11.22 -1.64 -25.36
C LYS A 88 11.14 -2.43 -24.07
N THR A 89 11.35 -3.74 -24.11
CA THR A 89 11.48 -4.58 -22.93
C THR A 89 12.75 -4.20 -22.16
N ALA A 90 12.64 -4.12 -20.84
CA ALA A 90 13.78 -3.80 -19.97
C ALA A 90 14.67 -5.03 -19.74
N ALA A 91 15.94 -4.80 -19.43
CA ALA A 91 16.78 -5.81 -18.79
C ALA A 91 16.25 -6.13 -17.39
N VAL A 92 16.55 -7.33 -16.86
CA VAL A 92 16.00 -7.82 -15.59
C VAL A 92 16.25 -6.85 -14.43
N SER A 93 15.18 -6.51 -13.79
CA SER A 93 14.89 -6.10 -12.44
C SER A 93 15.55 -4.87 -11.85
N ALA A 94 14.74 -3.84 -11.69
CA ALA A 94 14.94 -2.91 -10.59
C ALA A 94 14.49 -3.58 -9.27
N THR A 95 15.39 -3.80 -8.33
CA THR A 95 15.04 -4.09 -6.93
C THR A 95 14.39 -2.86 -6.31
N SER A 96 13.47 -3.04 -5.38
CA SER A 96 12.91 -1.91 -4.63
C SER A 96 14.01 -1.23 -3.82
N LYS A 97 14.17 0.08 -4.01
CA LYS A 97 15.18 0.89 -3.31
C LYS A 97 14.48 1.94 -2.44
N GLY A 98 14.92 2.09 -1.20
CA GLY A 98 14.45 3.15 -0.32
C GLY A 98 14.80 4.54 -0.86
N ALA A 99 13.96 5.52 -0.56
CA ALA A 99 14.29 6.93 -0.78
C ALA A 99 15.25 7.37 0.33
N LYS A 100 16.54 7.16 0.13
CA LYS A 100 17.59 7.58 1.06
C LYS A 100 17.87 9.07 0.87
N LYS A 101 17.03 9.91 1.45
CA LYS A 101 17.32 11.34 1.58
C LYS A 101 18.34 11.56 2.71
N TYR A 102 18.28 10.72 3.75
CA TYR A 102 19.17 10.75 4.89
C TYR A 102 19.81 9.37 5.09
N SER A 103 20.88 9.07 4.37
CA SER A 103 21.52 7.74 4.36
C SER A 103 22.20 7.37 5.69
N THR A 104 22.61 8.36 6.48
CA THR A 104 23.32 8.16 7.74
C THR A 104 22.59 8.81 8.93
N LYS A 105 22.96 8.40 10.16
CA LYS A 105 22.47 9.03 11.39
C LYS A 105 22.83 10.53 11.41
N ALA A 106 24.06 10.88 11.07
CA ALA A 106 24.53 12.26 11.03
C ALA A 106 23.72 13.12 10.04
N ALA A 107 23.41 12.61 8.85
CA ALA A 107 22.57 13.29 7.87
C ALA A 107 21.14 13.47 8.39
N PHE A 108 20.55 12.44 9.02
CA PHE A 108 19.20 12.52 9.56
C PHE A 108 19.09 13.50 10.74
N THR A 109 20.05 13.51 11.66
CA THR A 109 20.06 14.43 12.81
C THR A 109 20.23 15.91 12.40
N LYS A 110 20.76 16.16 11.21
CA LYS A 110 20.81 17.50 10.59
C LYS A 110 19.51 17.88 9.88
N SER A 111 18.57 16.95 9.70
CA SER A 111 17.33 17.19 8.96
C SER A 111 16.41 18.20 9.64
N PRO A 112 15.62 18.98 8.87
CA PRO A 112 14.62 19.89 9.44
C PRO A 112 13.61 19.18 10.35
N ALA A 113 13.20 17.95 9.98
CA ALA A 113 12.27 17.14 10.77
C ALA A 113 12.85 16.81 12.16
N TYR A 114 14.08 16.32 12.24
CA TYR A 114 14.73 15.98 13.50
C TYR A 114 14.95 17.20 14.40
N LYS A 115 15.41 18.33 13.82
CA LYS A 115 15.66 19.57 14.57
C LYS A 115 14.37 20.17 15.16
N THR A 116 13.28 20.15 14.39
CA THR A 116 12.03 20.84 14.75
C THR A 116 11.18 20.04 15.74
N TYR A 117 11.06 18.71 15.56
CA TYR A 117 10.12 17.87 16.33
C TYR A 117 10.78 17.30 17.59
N LYS A 118 10.96 18.14 18.62
CA LYS A 118 11.68 17.82 19.87
C LYS A 118 11.09 16.60 20.59
N LYS A 119 9.76 16.47 20.70
CA LYS A 119 9.09 15.34 21.36
C LYS A 119 9.35 14.01 20.62
N MET A 120 9.24 13.98 19.29
CA MET A 120 9.63 12.82 18.50
C MET A 120 11.12 12.50 18.71
N ARG A 121 11.98 13.52 18.65
CA ARG A 121 13.43 13.35 18.82
C ARG A 121 13.81 12.73 20.16
N SER A 122 13.20 13.17 21.27
CA SER A 122 13.46 12.64 22.60
C SER A 122 13.04 11.18 22.79
N ALA A 123 12.01 10.73 22.09
CA ALA A 123 11.54 9.35 22.13
C ALA A 123 12.25 8.43 21.12
N MET A 124 12.84 8.99 20.08
CA MET A 124 13.38 8.24 18.93
C MET A 124 14.62 7.41 19.26
N ASN A 125 14.67 6.19 18.75
CA ASN A 125 15.87 5.37 18.61
C ASN A 125 16.23 5.21 17.13
N TYR A 126 17.33 5.84 16.71
CA TYR A 126 17.77 5.78 15.32
C TYR A 126 18.16 4.36 14.88
N ASN A 127 18.86 3.61 15.73
CA ASN A 127 19.35 2.26 15.40
C ASN A 127 18.24 1.22 15.27
N LYS A 128 17.07 1.47 15.85
CA LYS A 128 15.86 0.65 15.69
C LYS A 128 14.99 1.14 14.53
N SER A 129 15.22 2.36 14.03
CA SER A 129 14.53 2.95 12.87
C SER A 129 15.14 2.44 11.57
N PHE A 130 14.35 2.38 10.48
CA PHE A 130 14.83 1.88 9.20
C PHE A 130 14.25 2.67 8.03
N ALA A 131 14.95 2.67 6.89
CA ALA A 131 14.50 3.35 5.68
C ALA A 131 13.21 2.72 5.13
N ILE A 132 12.28 3.54 4.66
CA ILE A 132 11.05 3.06 4.00
C ILE A 132 11.46 2.50 2.63
N PRO A 133 11.15 1.22 2.32
CA PRO A 133 11.49 0.64 1.02
C PRO A 133 10.73 1.29 -0.13
N GLY A 134 11.27 1.19 -1.32
CA GLY A 134 10.54 1.41 -2.57
C GLY A 134 10.23 2.86 -2.94
N MET A 135 10.50 3.85 -2.07
CA MET A 135 10.17 5.25 -2.35
C MET A 135 10.99 5.87 -3.48
N LYS A 136 12.20 5.39 -3.73
CA LYS A 136 13.02 5.80 -4.86
C LYS A 136 12.64 5.04 -6.12
N THR A 137 12.55 3.73 -6.01
CA THR A 137 12.19 2.84 -7.10
C THR A 137 11.59 1.56 -6.52
N THR A 138 10.49 1.10 -7.08
CA THR A 138 9.86 -0.19 -6.75
C THR A 138 9.74 -1.04 -8.00
N ASN A 139 10.09 -2.32 -7.90
CA ASN A 139 9.78 -3.30 -8.92
C ASN A 139 8.33 -3.80 -8.69
N VAL A 140 7.44 -3.46 -9.61
CA VAL A 140 6.04 -3.89 -9.59
C VAL A 140 5.82 -4.85 -10.75
N ALA A 141 5.85 -6.14 -10.46
CA ALA A 141 5.66 -7.19 -11.47
C ALA A 141 6.57 -7.02 -12.70
N GLY A 142 7.85 -6.69 -12.48
CA GLY A 142 8.83 -6.46 -13.56
C GLY A 142 8.82 -5.04 -14.14
N PHE A 143 7.93 -4.15 -13.69
CA PHE A 143 7.93 -2.74 -14.10
C PHE A 143 8.58 -1.87 -13.04
N SER A 144 9.40 -0.90 -13.46
CA SER A 144 9.95 0.11 -12.55
C SER A 144 8.90 1.17 -12.22
N CYS A 145 8.70 1.45 -10.93
CA CYS A 145 7.82 2.48 -10.42
C CYS A 145 8.59 3.45 -9.52
N THR A 146 8.43 4.75 -9.74
CA THR A 146 9.04 5.82 -8.91
C THR A 146 8.02 6.63 -8.14
N THR A 147 6.74 6.23 -8.19
CA THR A 147 5.60 6.98 -7.65
C THR A 147 4.86 6.24 -6.53
N MET A 148 5.53 5.29 -5.86
CA MET A 148 4.96 4.58 -4.73
C MET A 148 4.87 5.46 -3.47
N VAL A 149 3.67 5.51 -2.88
CA VAL A 149 3.37 6.26 -1.65
C VAL A 149 3.04 5.29 -0.52
N PRO A 150 3.85 5.22 0.54
CA PRO A 150 3.60 4.34 1.67
C PRO A 150 2.36 4.77 2.47
N GLN A 151 1.60 3.81 2.99
CA GLN A 151 0.31 4.05 3.64
C GLN A 151 0.15 3.34 4.98
N GLY A 152 0.16 2.02 5.01
CA GLY A 152 -0.06 1.19 6.20
C GLY A 152 1.21 0.52 6.68
N LEU A 153 1.26 0.22 7.96
CA LEU A 153 2.34 -0.51 8.62
C LEU A 153 1.75 -1.48 9.63
N CYS A 154 2.15 -2.74 9.59
CA CYS A 154 1.89 -3.69 10.67
C CYS A 154 3.11 -4.57 10.94
N LEU A 155 3.10 -5.23 12.09
CA LEU A 155 4.01 -6.33 12.42
C LEU A 155 3.30 -7.65 12.11
N ALA A 156 3.96 -8.55 11.39
CA ALA A 156 3.46 -9.88 11.07
C ALA A 156 4.59 -10.90 11.25
N GLY A 157 4.54 -11.66 12.33
CA GLY A 157 5.58 -12.62 12.68
C GLY A 157 6.97 -11.99 12.76
N SER A 158 7.87 -12.45 11.91
CA SER A 158 9.27 -11.96 11.84
C SER A 158 9.46 -10.73 10.95
N TYR A 159 8.38 -10.10 10.45
CA TYR A 159 8.46 -9.05 9.45
C TYR A 159 7.63 -7.83 9.81
N PHE A 160 8.12 -6.64 9.45
CA PHE A 160 7.29 -5.46 9.23
C PHE A 160 6.74 -5.52 7.80
N LEU A 161 5.45 -5.29 7.66
CA LEU A 161 4.77 -5.18 6.38
C LEU A 161 4.35 -3.73 6.15
N ILE A 162 4.72 -3.16 5.00
CA ILE A 162 4.41 -1.78 4.63
C ILE A 162 3.64 -1.79 3.32
N THR A 163 2.39 -1.29 3.33
CA THR A 163 1.64 -1.08 2.09
C THR A 163 2.05 0.21 1.40
N ALA A 164 2.07 0.17 0.07
CA ALA A 164 2.20 1.36 -0.77
C ALA A 164 1.35 1.24 -2.02
N TYR A 165 0.90 2.38 -2.55
CA TYR A 165 0.17 2.45 -3.81
C TYR A 165 0.86 3.37 -4.80
N ASP A 166 0.71 3.09 -6.08
CA ASP A 166 1.19 3.97 -7.13
C ASP A 166 0.31 5.23 -7.21
N TYR A 167 0.89 6.41 -6.95
CA TYR A 167 0.19 7.69 -6.99
C TYR A 167 -0.48 7.96 -8.34
N LYS A 168 0.15 7.53 -9.43
CA LYS A 168 -0.39 7.63 -10.78
C LYS A 168 -1.48 6.60 -11.10
N LYS A 169 -1.63 5.56 -10.26
CA LYS A 169 -2.56 4.44 -10.47
C LYS A 169 -2.32 3.67 -11.78
N GLU A 170 -1.12 3.70 -12.31
CA GLU A 170 -0.71 2.94 -13.48
C GLU A 170 -0.41 1.48 -13.13
N LEU A 171 0.24 1.27 -11.97
CA LEU A 171 0.68 -0.02 -11.49
C LEU A 171 -0.06 -0.45 -10.23
N ASN A 172 -0.02 -1.75 -9.95
CA ASN A 172 -0.63 -2.35 -8.79
C ASN A 172 0.04 -1.87 -7.49
N SER A 173 -0.75 -1.84 -6.43
CA SER A 173 -0.28 -1.59 -5.06
C SER A 173 0.58 -2.74 -4.56
N VAL A 174 1.41 -2.48 -3.57
CA VAL A 174 2.39 -3.46 -3.08
C VAL A 174 2.41 -3.54 -1.55
N VAL A 175 2.96 -4.65 -1.06
CA VAL A 175 3.39 -4.82 0.33
C VAL A 175 4.91 -5.04 0.33
N TYR A 176 5.66 -4.15 0.96
CA TYR A 176 7.08 -4.37 1.23
C TYR A 176 7.24 -5.23 2.47
N VAL A 177 8.10 -6.23 2.37
CA VAL A 177 8.49 -7.11 3.48
C VAL A 177 9.86 -6.67 3.99
N VAL A 178 9.92 -6.33 5.28
CA VAL A 178 11.14 -5.85 5.95
C VAL A 178 11.42 -6.77 7.14
N SER A 179 12.63 -7.26 7.25
CA SER A 179 13.06 -8.08 8.39
C SER A 179 12.88 -7.32 9.71
N ARG A 180 12.23 -7.95 10.68
CA ARG A 180 12.06 -7.41 12.03
C ARG A 180 13.40 -7.31 12.79
N SER A 181 14.30 -8.27 12.62
CA SER A 181 15.61 -8.30 13.28
C SER A 181 16.60 -7.33 12.65
N SER A 182 16.90 -7.48 11.36
CA SER A 182 17.92 -6.68 10.66
C SER A 182 17.44 -5.30 10.20
N LYS A 183 16.12 -5.05 10.17
CA LYS A 183 15.51 -3.82 9.63
C LYS A 183 15.79 -3.60 8.13
N SER A 184 16.16 -4.69 7.44
CA SER A 184 16.48 -4.67 6.01
C SER A 184 15.27 -5.06 5.18
N TYR A 185 15.10 -4.41 4.03
CA TYR A 185 14.14 -4.80 3.01
C TYR A 185 14.51 -6.20 2.46
N ILE A 186 13.51 -7.05 2.27
CA ILE A 186 13.67 -8.41 1.73
C ILE A 186 13.07 -8.51 0.33
N THR A 187 11.75 -8.34 0.22
CA THR A 187 11.02 -8.54 -1.05
C THR A 187 9.76 -7.67 -1.12
N THR A 188 9.12 -7.66 -2.28
CA THR A 188 7.85 -6.96 -2.53
C THR A 188 6.77 -7.97 -2.93
N ILE A 189 5.61 -7.93 -2.29
CA ILE A 189 4.41 -8.63 -2.74
C ILE A 189 3.56 -7.65 -3.55
N VAL A 190 3.34 -7.96 -4.82
CA VAL A 190 2.50 -7.17 -5.72
C VAL A 190 1.06 -7.61 -5.56
N LEU A 191 0.18 -6.69 -5.15
CA LEU A 191 -1.23 -6.96 -4.90
C LEU A 191 -2.03 -6.99 -6.22
N PRO A 192 -3.14 -7.74 -6.32
CA PRO A 192 -3.95 -7.82 -7.53
C PRO A 192 -4.91 -6.61 -7.67
N SER A 193 -4.49 -5.42 -7.27
CA SER A 193 -5.30 -4.20 -7.40
C SER A 193 -4.45 -2.93 -7.33
N LYS A 194 -5.00 -1.83 -7.86
CA LYS A 194 -4.44 -0.47 -7.78
C LYS A 194 -5.06 0.35 -6.62
N ALA A 195 -5.72 -0.31 -5.67
CA ALA A 195 -6.42 0.34 -4.58
C ALA A 195 -5.44 1.11 -3.67
N LYS A 196 -5.92 2.22 -3.09
CA LYS A 196 -5.20 2.92 -2.03
C LYS A 196 -5.26 2.09 -0.75
N VAL A 197 -4.19 1.41 -0.44
CA VAL A 197 -4.07 0.41 0.65
C VAL A 197 -3.72 1.10 1.97
N GLY A 198 -4.65 1.90 2.51
CA GLY A 198 -4.44 2.74 3.69
C GLY A 198 -4.21 1.95 4.99
N GLY A 199 -4.83 0.79 5.12
CA GLY A 199 -4.73 -0.10 6.27
C GLY A 199 -4.12 -1.45 5.93
N ILE A 200 -3.36 -1.99 6.87
CA ILE A 200 -2.84 -3.37 6.88
C ILE A 200 -2.84 -3.87 8.32
N ALA A 201 -3.23 -5.13 8.51
CA ALA A 201 -3.19 -5.81 9.81
C ALA A 201 -2.86 -7.30 9.63
N TYR A 202 -2.40 -7.93 10.70
CA TYR A 202 -2.10 -9.36 10.76
C TYR A 202 -2.82 -9.96 11.98
N ASP A 203 -3.58 -11.04 11.75
CA ASP A 203 -4.40 -11.68 12.77
C ASP A 203 -3.81 -12.98 13.36
N GLY A 204 -2.55 -13.27 13.02
CA GLY A 204 -1.88 -14.52 13.38
C GLY A 204 -1.92 -15.57 12.26
N THR A 205 -2.85 -15.46 11.31
CA THR A 205 -3.06 -16.40 10.20
C THR A 205 -3.07 -15.72 8.84
N ASN A 206 -3.78 -14.61 8.74
CA ASN A 206 -3.97 -13.86 7.49
C ASN A 206 -3.45 -12.43 7.62
N VAL A 207 -3.02 -11.88 6.50
CA VAL A 207 -2.76 -10.47 6.32
C VAL A 207 -3.99 -9.82 5.69
N TRP A 208 -4.51 -8.80 6.35
CA TRP A 208 -5.69 -8.03 5.93
C TRP A 208 -5.27 -6.70 5.31
N ILE A 209 -5.88 -6.34 4.17
CA ILE A 209 -5.56 -5.13 3.39
C ILE A 209 -6.84 -4.35 3.12
N SER A 210 -6.79 -3.03 3.31
CA SER A 210 -7.90 -2.14 2.90
C SER A 210 -7.99 -2.01 1.38
N LYS A 211 -9.23 -2.07 0.85
CA LYS A 211 -9.54 -2.01 -0.59
C LYS A 211 -10.79 -1.16 -0.84
N GLY A 212 -10.70 0.15 -0.63
CA GLY A 212 -11.87 1.03 -0.77
C GLY A 212 -12.95 0.74 0.26
N LYS A 213 -14.18 0.43 -0.15
CA LYS A 213 -15.29 -0.01 0.71
C LYS A 213 -15.25 -1.52 1.00
N ALA A 214 -14.06 -2.09 1.03
CA ALA A 214 -13.85 -3.49 1.37
C ALA A 214 -12.53 -3.68 2.10
N VAL A 215 -12.37 -4.82 2.74
CA VAL A 215 -11.11 -5.38 3.16
C VAL A 215 -10.89 -6.72 2.48
N ALA A 216 -9.66 -6.99 2.10
CA ALA A 216 -9.27 -8.24 1.48
C ALA A 216 -8.22 -8.93 2.35
N SER A 217 -8.16 -10.26 2.30
CA SER A 217 -7.16 -11.02 3.02
C SER A 217 -6.35 -11.94 2.11
N PHE A 218 -5.15 -12.28 2.55
CA PHE A 218 -4.35 -13.37 2.00
C PHE A 218 -3.59 -14.09 3.13
N PRO A 219 -3.27 -15.38 2.98
CA PRO A 219 -2.58 -16.15 4.02
C PRO A 219 -1.19 -15.58 4.31
N TYR A 220 -0.76 -15.60 5.56
CA TYR A 220 0.61 -15.20 5.93
C TYR A 220 1.69 -16.05 5.26
N SER A 221 1.38 -17.29 4.85
CA SER A 221 2.27 -18.14 4.07
C SER A 221 2.73 -17.48 2.75
N VAL A 222 1.94 -16.60 2.16
CA VAL A 222 2.37 -15.80 1.00
C VAL A 222 3.59 -14.95 1.33
N VAL A 223 3.63 -14.36 2.55
CA VAL A 223 4.78 -13.57 3.01
C VAL A 223 6.00 -14.47 3.20
N THR A 224 5.86 -15.59 3.90
CA THR A 224 6.98 -16.51 4.17
C THR A 224 7.50 -17.15 2.89
N ASN A 225 6.62 -17.55 1.97
CA ASN A 225 7.00 -18.10 0.68
C ASN A 225 7.72 -17.07 -0.19
N ALA A 226 7.26 -15.81 -0.21
CA ALA A 226 7.94 -14.73 -0.92
C ALA A 226 9.35 -14.46 -0.38
N VAL A 227 9.54 -14.56 0.94
CA VAL A 227 10.86 -14.44 1.58
C VAL A 227 11.75 -15.61 1.20
N ASN A 228 11.25 -16.85 1.31
CA ASN A 228 12.00 -18.07 1.02
C ASN A 228 12.39 -18.17 -0.47
N ALA A 229 11.56 -17.64 -1.36
CA ALA A 229 11.85 -17.61 -2.80
C ALA A 229 13.06 -16.73 -3.16
N GLY A 230 13.49 -15.82 -2.28
CA GLY A 230 14.63 -14.93 -2.50
C GLY A 230 14.52 -13.99 -3.71
N THR A 231 13.30 -13.84 -4.27
CA THR A 231 13.05 -13.01 -5.45
C THR A 231 12.81 -11.56 -5.07
N SER A 232 13.06 -10.64 -6.00
CA SER A 232 12.85 -9.21 -5.77
C SER A 232 11.38 -8.82 -5.65
N TYR A 233 10.47 -9.65 -6.16
CA TYR A 233 9.02 -9.52 -5.99
C TYR A 233 8.31 -10.86 -6.19
N THR A 234 7.08 -10.95 -5.65
CA THR A 234 6.13 -12.03 -5.86
C THR A 234 4.77 -11.42 -6.19
N GLU A 235 4.10 -11.94 -7.21
CA GLU A 235 2.73 -11.49 -7.56
C GLU A 235 1.70 -12.31 -6.77
N LEU A 236 0.84 -11.64 -6.01
CA LEU A 236 -0.34 -12.27 -5.43
C LEU A 236 -1.40 -12.41 -6.52
N ALA A 237 -1.71 -13.65 -6.92
CA ALA A 237 -2.65 -13.91 -8.01
C ALA A 237 -4.07 -13.42 -7.67
N ALA A 238 -4.54 -13.71 -6.45
CA ALA A 238 -5.85 -13.30 -5.95
C ALA A 238 -5.84 -13.16 -4.42
N TYR A 239 -6.77 -12.37 -3.88
CA TYR A 239 -7.05 -12.39 -2.45
C TYR A 239 -7.80 -13.67 -2.07
N LYS A 240 -7.56 -14.17 -0.85
CA LYS A 240 -8.28 -15.35 -0.31
C LYS A 240 -9.74 -15.00 0.01
N SER A 241 -9.98 -13.82 0.56
CA SER A 241 -11.34 -13.31 0.83
C SER A 241 -11.42 -11.82 0.60
N ILE A 242 -12.64 -11.34 0.30
CA ILE A 242 -12.98 -9.92 0.22
C ILE A 242 -14.29 -9.72 0.98
N SER A 243 -14.26 -8.89 2.03
CA SER A 243 -15.43 -8.51 2.83
C SER A 243 -15.82 -7.07 2.53
N THR A 244 -17.05 -6.86 2.05
CA THR A 244 -17.62 -5.53 1.79
C THR A 244 -17.95 -4.83 3.11
N LEU A 245 -17.78 -3.52 3.16
CA LEU A 245 -18.03 -2.66 4.32
C LEU A 245 -18.98 -1.53 3.96
N ASP A 246 -19.71 -1.03 4.95
CA ASP A 246 -20.61 0.14 4.80
C ASP A 246 -19.83 1.43 4.49
N SER A 247 -18.56 1.49 4.89
CA SER A 247 -17.73 2.67 4.77
C SER A 247 -16.33 2.35 4.26
N THR A 248 -15.59 3.37 3.81
CA THR A 248 -14.23 3.19 3.29
C THR A 248 -13.27 2.76 4.41
N ALA A 249 -12.56 1.64 4.20
CA ALA A 249 -11.44 1.22 5.03
C ALA A 249 -10.22 2.13 4.75
N SER A 250 -9.93 3.08 5.61
CA SER A 250 -8.79 4.00 5.45
C SER A 250 -7.60 3.62 6.30
N PHE A 251 -7.83 2.98 7.44
CA PHE A 251 -6.83 2.45 8.35
C PHE A 251 -7.37 1.22 9.06
N MET A 252 -6.49 0.35 9.52
CA MET A 252 -6.86 -0.82 10.32
C MET A 252 -5.75 -1.23 11.27
N GLY A 253 -6.13 -1.99 12.31
CA GLY A 253 -5.24 -2.65 13.25
C GLY A 253 -5.92 -3.89 13.81
N TYR A 254 -5.15 -4.80 14.37
CA TYR A 254 -5.66 -6.02 14.99
C TYR A 254 -5.23 -6.10 16.45
N TYR A 255 -6.17 -6.42 17.31
CA TYR A 255 -5.92 -6.64 18.72
C TYR A 255 -7.00 -7.54 19.33
N ASN A 256 -6.58 -8.52 20.11
CA ASN A 256 -7.47 -9.42 20.88
C ASN A 256 -8.61 -10.02 20.03
N ASN A 257 -8.25 -10.68 18.94
CA ASN A 257 -9.18 -11.31 17.97
C ASN A 257 -10.15 -10.36 17.26
N VAL A 258 -9.90 -9.06 17.34
CA VAL A 258 -10.73 -8.03 16.70
C VAL A 258 -9.91 -7.25 15.66
N LEU A 259 -10.42 -7.22 14.44
CA LEU A 259 -9.93 -6.36 13.37
C LEU A 259 -10.64 -5.01 13.44
N TRP A 260 -9.91 -3.98 13.82
CA TRP A 260 -10.39 -2.60 13.90
C TRP A 260 -10.22 -1.89 12.58
N ILE A 261 -11.32 -1.37 12.02
CA ILE A 261 -11.33 -0.73 10.70
C ILE A 261 -11.97 0.65 10.84
N GLY A 262 -11.27 1.67 10.39
CA GLY A 262 -11.76 3.05 10.45
C GLY A 262 -11.67 3.80 9.14
N THR A 263 -12.47 4.86 9.04
CA THR A 263 -12.55 5.76 7.89
C THR A 263 -11.87 7.08 8.19
N PHE A 264 -11.02 7.56 7.30
CA PHE A 264 -10.49 8.92 7.38
C PHE A 264 -11.61 9.93 7.09
N ARG A 265 -11.95 10.78 8.06
CA ARG A 265 -12.95 11.86 7.92
C ARG A 265 -12.42 13.19 8.41
N GLN A 266 -12.96 14.29 7.88
CA GLN A 266 -12.65 15.65 8.33
C GLN A 266 -13.29 15.97 9.69
N ALA A 267 -14.47 15.42 9.97
CA ALA A 267 -15.15 15.44 11.26
C ALA A 267 -14.74 14.23 12.12
N THR A 268 -15.31 14.09 13.31
CA THR A 268 -15.23 12.88 14.14
C THR A 268 -15.64 11.68 13.30
N SER A 269 -14.92 10.59 13.41
CA SER A 269 -15.15 9.37 12.66
C SER A 269 -15.44 8.22 13.61
N THR A 270 -16.15 7.24 13.11
CA THR A 270 -16.42 5.98 13.80
C THR A 270 -15.54 4.90 13.17
N MET A 271 -14.86 4.09 13.97
CA MET A 271 -14.29 2.83 13.55
C MET A 271 -15.12 1.67 14.07
N LYS A 272 -15.14 0.58 13.31
CA LYS A 272 -15.81 -0.66 13.67
C LYS A 272 -14.79 -1.74 14.00
N GLY A 273 -15.05 -2.50 15.05
CA GLY A 273 -14.31 -3.71 15.40
C GLY A 273 -15.07 -4.95 14.92
N TYR A 274 -14.38 -5.82 14.22
CA TYR A 274 -14.94 -7.06 13.71
C TYR A 274 -14.20 -8.24 14.34
N GLN A 275 -14.94 -9.20 14.87
CA GLN A 275 -14.36 -10.50 15.23
C GLN A 275 -13.94 -11.23 13.96
N VAL A 276 -12.72 -11.75 13.98
CA VAL A 276 -12.16 -12.53 12.89
C VAL A 276 -12.44 -14.01 13.12
N ASN A 277 -13.10 -14.65 12.17
CA ASN A 277 -13.30 -16.10 12.16
C ASN A 277 -12.38 -16.74 11.11
N ASN A 278 -11.34 -17.42 11.59
CA ASN A 278 -10.38 -18.17 10.77
C ASN A 278 -10.64 -19.69 10.70
N LYS A 279 -11.70 -20.17 11.36
CA LYS A 279 -12.01 -21.63 11.42
C LYS A 279 -12.60 -22.16 10.10
N ALA A 280 -13.24 -21.29 9.31
CA ALA A 280 -13.76 -21.66 8.02
C ALA A 280 -12.68 -21.62 6.92
N THR A 281 -12.92 -22.26 5.79
CA THR A 281 -12.04 -22.27 4.61
C THR A 281 -11.69 -20.84 4.15
N LEU A 282 -12.68 -19.93 4.21
CA LEU A 282 -12.49 -18.50 3.97
C LEU A 282 -12.64 -17.72 5.29
N PRO A 283 -11.67 -16.85 5.63
CA PRO A 283 -11.80 -16.01 6.81
C PRO A 283 -12.98 -15.03 6.63
N SER A 284 -13.76 -14.84 7.69
CA SER A 284 -14.92 -13.95 7.72
C SER A 284 -14.86 -12.97 8.88
N LEU A 285 -15.64 -11.89 8.76
CA LEU A 285 -15.70 -10.79 9.72
C LEU A 285 -17.12 -10.62 10.24
N SER A 286 -17.29 -10.64 11.56
CA SER A 286 -18.58 -10.36 12.24
C SER A 286 -18.49 -9.04 13.01
N PRO A 287 -19.41 -8.06 12.78
CA PRO A 287 -19.43 -6.81 13.54
C PRO A 287 -19.56 -7.09 15.04
N ALA A 288 -18.70 -6.49 15.85
CA ALA A 288 -18.70 -6.68 17.31
C ALA A 288 -18.70 -5.35 18.07
N TYR A 289 -17.95 -4.36 17.59
CA TYR A 289 -17.74 -3.11 18.30
C TYR A 289 -17.90 -1.90 17.41
N THR A 290 -18.25 -0.78 18.01
CA THR A 290 -18.26 0.55 17.38
C THR A 290 -17.56 1.53 18.32
N MET A 291 -16.65 2.35 17.79
CA MET A 291 -15.86 3.29 18.57
C MET A 291 -15.67 4.60 17.82
N ASP A 292 -15.99 5.71 18.47
CA ASP A 292 -15.68 7.03 17.92
C ASP A 292 -14.20 7.33 18.06
N VAL A 293 -13.60 7.80 16.98
CA VAL A 293 -12.18 8.19 16.92
C VAL A 293 -12.04 9.66 16.51
N PRO A 294 -10.93 10.33 16.89
CA PRO A 294 -10.69 11.70 16.46
C PRO A 294 -10.73 11.85 14.95
N SER A 295 -11.22 13.00 14.47
CA SER A 295 -11.15 13.37 13.06
C SER A 295 -9.74 13.22 12.51
N LYS A 296 -9.62 12.85 11.22
CA LYS A 296 -8.33 12.82 10.48
C LYS A 296 -7.34 11.76 10.99
N THR A 297 -7.85 10.70 11.64
CA THR A 297 -7.08 9.51 12.01
C THR A 297 -6.61 8.81 10.74
N GLN A 298 -5.33 8.39 10.72
CA GLN A 298 -4.63 7.80 9.57
C GLN A 298 -4.20 6.36 9.82
N GLY A 299 -4.10 5.93 11.07
CA GLY A 299 -3.65 4.60 11.46
C GLY A 299 -3.97 4.29 12.92
N ILE A 300 -3.98 3.01 13.24
CA ILE A 300 -4.21 2.46 14.58
C ILE A 300 -3.25 1.28 14.81
N THR A 301 -2.77 1.18 16.02
CA THR A 301 -2.10 -0.02 16.54
C THR A 301 -2.34 -0.13 18.04
N PHE A 302 -2.00 -1.28 18.62
CA PHE A 302 -2.11 -1.53 20.04
C PHE A 302 -0.80 -2.08 20.57
N ASP A 303 -0.49 -1.80 21.84
CA ASP A 303 0.55 -2.53 22.58
C ASP A 303 -0.03 -3.81 23.20
N SER A 304 0.82 -4.60 23.84
CA SER A 304 0.41 -5.85 24.49
C SER A 304 -0.52 -5.65 25.69
N ALA A 305 -0.52 -4.47 26.29
CA ALA A 305 -1.39 -4.09 27.40
C ALA A 305 -2.75 -3.51 26.95
N GLY A 306 -3.00 -3.45 25.63
CA GLY A 306 -4.22 -2.91 25.05
C GLY A 306 -4.24 -1.38 24.95
N THR A 307 -3.12 -0.70 25.16
CA THR A 307 -3.02 0.74 24.89
C THR A 307 -3.20 0.98 23.40
N MET A 308 -4.20 1.73 23.03
CA MET A 308 -4.47 2.10 21.66
C MET A 308 -3.64 3.31 21.25
N ILE A 309 -2.94 3.20 20.13
CA ILE A 309 -2.12 4.27 19.56
C ILE A 309 -2.70 4.65 18.22
N LEU A 310 -3.19 5.88 18.09
CA LEU A 310 -3.71 6.45 16.86
C LEU A 310 -2.71 7.41 16.24
N THR A 311 -2.52 7.30 14.93
CA THR A 311 -1.85 8.33 14.14
C THR A 311 -2.88 9.28 13.56
N ARG A 312 -2.58 10.56 13.58
CA ARG A 312 -3.43 11.62 13.05
C ARG A 312 -2.61 12.58 12.23
N SER A 313 -3.03 12.86 10.99
CA SER A 313 -2.32 13.83 10.14
C SER A 313 -3.24 14.49 9.13
N TYR A 314 -3.11 15.81 8.98
CA TYR A 314 -3.87 16.58 8.02
C TYR A 314 -3.20 17.90 7.66
N ARG A 315 -3.52 18.41 6.46
CA ARG A 315 -3.07 19.71 5.97
C ARG A 315 -3.83 20.86 6.65
N THR A 316 -3.10 21.92 7.01
CA THR A 316 -3.71 23.15 7.56
C THR A 316 -2.78 24.35 7.36
N LYS A 317 -3.35 25.51 7.06
CA LYS A 317 -2.61 26.79 6.99
C LYS A 317 -2.17 27.30 8.37
N LYS A 318 -2.81 26.80 9.47
CA LYS A 318 -2.54 27.24 10.85
C LYS A 318 -1.22 26.70 11.42
N ALA A 319 -0.52 25.80 10.74
CA ALA A 319 0.76 25.25 11.18
C ALA A 319 1.89 25.65 10.23
N LYS A 320 3.05 26.10 10.76
CA LYS A 320 4.25 26.45 9.97
C LYS A 320 4.69 25.34 9.02
N SER A 321 4.48 24.08 9.40
CA SER A 321 4.78 22.91 8.57
C SER A 321 3.77 22.69 7.43
N GLY A 322 2.64 23.41 7.41
CA GLY A 322 1.49 23.12 6.56
C GLY A 322 0.68 21.90 7.01
N TYR A 323 1.06 21.22 8.11
CA TYR A 323 0.44 20.02 8.63
C TYR A 323 0.39 19.98 10.15
N ILE A 324 -0.67 19.39 10.69
CA ILE A 324 -0.71 18.87 12.05
C ILE A 324 -0.61 17.36 11.97
N SER A 325 0.41 16.80 12.62
CA SER A 325 0.62 15.35 12.71
C SER A 325 0.91 14.96 14.15
N GLN A 326 0.28 13.88 14.63
CA GLN A 326 0.30 13.47 16.03
C GLN A 326 0.26 11.95 16.15
N LEU A 327 0.92 11.42 17.18
CA LEU A 327 0.58 10.15 17.82
C LEU A 327 -0.26 10.48 19.05
N ARG A 328 -1.32 9.71 19.27
CA ARG A 328 -2.21 9.83 20.41
C ARG A 328 -2.41 8.47 21.06
N THR A 329 -2.18 8.37 22.36
CA THR A 329 -2.35 7.14 23.13
C THR A 329 -3.62 7.17 23.96
N TYR A 330 -4.30 6.03 24.07
CA TYR A 330 -5.56 5.87 24.81
C TYR A 330 -5.58 4.53 25.52
N LYS A 331 -6.30 4.46 26.64
CA LYS A 331 -6.74 3.20 27.26
C LYS A 331 -8.24 3.04 27.01
N PRO A 332 -8.65 2.38 25.92
CA PRO A 332 -10.06 2.13 25.68
C PRO A 332 -10.59 1.09 26.67
N SER A 333 -11.80 1.31 27.19
CA SER A 333 -12.52 0.25 27.91
C SER A 333 -13.23 -0.62 26.86
N PHE A 334 -12.88 -1.89 26.81
CA PHE A 334 -13.56 -2.92 26.00
C PHE A 334 -14.56 -3.71 26.85
N ALA A 335 -15.09 -3.11 27.92
CA ALA A 335 -15.78 -3.78 29.01
C ALA A 335 -17.12 -4.46 28.62
N SER A 336 -17.62 -4.25 27.40
CA SER A 336 -18.78 -4.99 26.89
C SER A 336 -18.75 -5.10 25.36
N PRO A 337 -19.06 -6.28 24.78
CA PRO A 337 -19.16 -6.44 23.33
C PRO A 337 -20.27 -5.62 22.66
N LYS A 338 -21.16 -5.01 23.43
CA LYS A 338 -22.23 -4.11 22.95
C LYS A 338 -22.02 -2.65 23.35
N SER A 339 -20.97 -2.31 24.08
CA SER A 339 -20.72 -0.93 24.44
C SER A 339 -20.22 -0.15 23.23
N ASN A 340 -20.98 0.85 22.81
CA ASN A 340 -20.53 1.92 21.94
C ASN A 340 -19.41 2.68 22.67
N GLY A 341 -18.17 2.16 22.61
CA GLY A 341 -17.02 2.77 23.25
C GLY A 341 -16.76 4.13 22.62
N LYS A 342 -16.64 5.17 23.43
CA LYS A 342 -16.22 6.50 22.97
C LYS A 342 -14.75 6.68 23.31
N VAL A 343 -13.88 6.60 22.32
CA VAL A 343 -12.54 7.15 22.46
C VAL A 343 -12.63 8.63 22.20
N LEU A 344 -12.86 9.36 23.27
CA LEU A 344 -13.16 10.78 23.21
C LEU A 344 -11.93 11.56 22.75
N LYS A 345 -12.19 12.59 21.94
CA LYS A 345 -11.21 13.53 21.39
C LYS A 345 -10.28 14.14 22.46
N ASN A 346 -10.72 14.23 23.70
CA ASN A 346 -10.06 14.90 24.82
C ASN A 346 -9.48 13.93 25.86
N THR A 347 -9.61 12.61 25.70
CA THR A 347 -9.15 11.59 26.66
C THR A 347 -7.85 10.90 26.23
N ALA A 348 -7.10 11.49 25.32
CA ALA A 348 -5.76 11.00 25.02
C ALA A 348 -4.89 11.12 26.27
N MET A 349 -4.29 10.00 26.71
CA MET A 349 -3.33 9.97 27.81
C MET A 349 -2.12 10.83 27.47
N LYS A 350 -1.67 10.75 26.19
CA LYS A 350 -0.57 11.55 25.67
C LYS A 350 -0.74 11.91 24.20
N VAL A 351 -0.28 13.11 23.86
CA VAL A 351 -0.24 13.60 22.47
C VAL A 351 1.19 13.97 22.12
N THR A 352 1.79 13.21 21.22
CA THR A 352 3.14 13.49 20.70
C THR A 352 3.05 14.13 19.33
N THR A 353 3.58 15.33 19.19
CA THR A 353 3.66 16.03 17.90
C THR A 353 4.69 15.37 16.99
N MET A 354 4.29 15.07 15.78
CA MET A 354 5.06 14.33 14.78
C MET A 354 5.36 15.18 13.54
N PRO A 355 6.41 14.85 12.77
CA PRO A 355 6.60 15.38 11.43
C PRO A 355 5.39 15.16 10.53
N PRO A 356 5.24 15.96 9.45
CA PRO A 356 4.12 15.85 8.53
C PRO A 356 3.87 14.45 7.98
N MET A 357 2.60 14.15 7.73
CA MET A 357 2.14 12.98 6.99
C MET A 357 2.50 11.65 7.65
N VAL A 358 2.40 11.58 8.98
CA VAL A 358 2.41 10.28 9.67
C VAL A 358 1.21 9.46 9.19
N LYS A 359 1.43 8.16 8.93
CA LYS A 359 0.48 7.20 8.36
C LYS A 359 0.24 6.05 9.34
N GLY A 360 0.61 4.83 9.00
CA GLY A 360 0.49 3.67 9.86
C GLY A 360 1.45 3.68 11.04
N ALA A 361 1.14 2.87 12.05
CA ALA A 361 2.04 2.56 13.15
C ALA A 361 1.97 1.06 13.48
N ALA A 362 3.03 0.54 14.11
CA ALA A 362 3.09 -0.80 14.65
C ALA A 362 3.87 -0.79 15.97
N VAL A 363 3.56 -1.71 16.87
CA VAL A 363 4.29 -1.90 18.13
C VAL A 363 5.14 -3.15 18.06
N TYR A 364 6.38 -3.07 18.51
CA TYR A 364 7.24 -4.23 18.70
C TYR A 364 8.21 -4.01 19.88
N GLY A 365 8.14 -4.93 20.83
CA GLY A 365 8.87 -4.81 22.11
C GLY A 365 8.44 -3.54 22.83
N THR A 366 9.40 -2.74 23.22
CA THR A 366 9.18 -1.45 23.93
C THR A 366 9.15 -0.24 22.98
N TYR A 367 8.91 -0.47 21.68
CA TYR A 367 8.95 0.58 20.67
C TYR A 367 7.67 0.63 19.83
N THR A 368 7.16 1.83 19.66
CA THR A 368 6.19 2.17 18.62
C THR A 368 6.92 2.65 17.37
N TYR A 369 6.62 2.02 16.25
CA TYR A 369 7.15 2.32 14.91
C TYR A 369 6.14 3.16 14.15
N ALA A 370 6.53 4.35 13.69
CA ALA A 370 5.66 5.24 12.92
C ALA A 370 6.14 5.37 11.47
N LEU A 371 5.22 5.17 10.53
CA LEU A 371 5.42 5.29 9.09
C LEU A 371 5.09 6.70 8.62
N PHE A 372 5.82 7.21 7.62
CA PHE A 372 5.58 8.51 7.01
C PHE A 372 5.50 8.42 5.49
N SER A 373 4.69 9.28 4.87
CA SER A 373 4.67 9.47 3.42
C SER A 373 5.31 10.79 2.97
N SER A 374 5.82 11.57 3.90
CA SER A 374 6.25 12.96 3.66
C SER A 374 7.42 13.12 2.68
N SER A 375 8.35 12.16 2.62
CA SER A 375 9.49 12.24 1.71
C SER A 375 9.12 11.97 0.23
N TYR A 376 7.94 11.43 -0.04
CA TYR A 376 7.41 11.33 -1.40
C TYR A 376 7.11 12.72 -2.01
N TYR A 377 6.62 13.65 -1.20
CA TYR A 377 6.19 14.96 -1.67
C TYR A 377 7.35 15.96 -1.64
N LYS A 378 7.81 16.39 -2.83
CA LYS A 378 8.93 17.35 -2.97
C LYS A 378 8.70 18.67 -2.23
N SER A 379 7.45 19.11 -2.10
CA SER A 379 7.05 20.33 -1.41
C SER A 379 7.06 20.23 0.12
N CYS A 380 7.26 19.04 0.70
CA CYS A 380 7.28 18.89 2.15
C CYS A 380 8.56 19.48 2.76
N LYS A 381 8.42 20.47 3.63
CA LYS A 381 9.55 21.15 4.31
C LYS A 381 10.23 20.27 5.37
N TYR A 382 9.53 19.25 5.89
CA TYR A 382 10.02 18.37 6.97
C TYR A 382 9.88 16.88 6.56
N PRO A 383 10.55 16.47 5.47
CA PRO A 383 10.39 15.10 5.00
C PRO A 383 11.04 14.09 5.93
N VAL A 384 10.40 12.91 6.06
CA VAL A 384 10.91 11.75 6.78
C VAL A 384 10.88 10.56 5.82
N ASP A 385 12.03 9.93 5.61
CA ASP A 385 12.23 8.83 4.65
C ASP A 385 12.37 7.46 5.34
N ARG A 386 12.00 7.40 6.62
CA ARG A 386 12.15 6.19 7.43
C ARG A 386 10.97 5.94 8.34
N VAL A 387 10.81 4.67 8.70
CA VAL A 387 9.98 4.27 9.84
C VAL A 387 10.75 4.63 11.10
N ILE A 388 10.14 5.44 11.96
CA ILE A 388 10.78 5.93 13.19
C ILE A 388 10.35 5.04 14.35
N ALA A 389 11.33 4.42 15.02
CA ALA A 389 11.15 3.70 16.27
C ALA A 389 11.20 4.67 17.45
N MET A 390 10.18 4.69 18.30
CA MET A 390 10.10 5.53 19.50
C MET A 390 9.84 4.69 20.72
N LYS A 391 10.55 4.95 21.82
CA LYS A 391 10.33 4.27 23.10
C LYS A 391 8.91 4.51 23.59
N GLU A 392 8.17 3.45 23.92
CA GLU A 392 6.78 3.54 24.40
C GLU A 392 6.66 4.30 25.71
N SER A 393 7.57 4.09 26.66
CA SER A 393 7.59 4.84 27.92
C SER A 393 7.64 6.36 27.71
N LYS A 394 8.16 6.84 26.59
CA LYS A 394 8.12 8.25 26.21
C LYS A 394 6.83 8.69 25.50
N LEU A 395 5.96 7.75 25.14
CA LEU A 395 4.68 7.99 24.48
C LEU A 395 3.47 7.80 25.40
N VAL A 396 3.62 7.04 26.50
CA VAL A 396 2.51 6.64 27.39
C VAL A 396 2.54 7.37 28.74
N GLU A 397 3.70 7.87 29.16
CA GLU A 397 3.87 8.68 30.36
C GLU A 397 3.56 10.17 30.19
#